data_2c801563e782f37b53e154c7a4122803
#
_entry.id   2c801563e782f37b53e154c7a4122803
#
_cell.length_a   1.000
_cell.length_b   1.000
_cell.length_c   1.000
_cell.angle_alpha   90.00
_cell.angle_beta   90.00
_cell.angle_gamma   90.00
#
_symmetry.space_group_name_H-M   'P 1'
#
loop_
_entity.id
_entity.type
_entity.pdbx_description
1 polymer ?
#
loop_
_entity_poly.entity_id
_entity_poly.type
_entity_poly.pdbx_seq_one_letter_code
_entity_poly.pdbx_strand_id
1 'polypeptide(L)'
;DQKYSQDFGIDTGRVVIGGESAGAHLAAMAGVTNGMAQFDKGEYLEQPSNVQAVIDYYGPASFTLPKPEAPETESRQKPDFLKGPSPVDMLLGYSPAENPQKAETAAPLSLVCDLTPPFFIAHGTDDFIVPIAGSEALYEALTKHNIPAEFYAIRDAGHADPRFYQSEMAERIMKFLETFL
;
A
#
# COMPACT_ATOMS: atom_id res chain seq x y z
N ASP A 1 0.96 6.72 -18.32
CA ASP A 1 2.29 6.82 -18.96
C ASP A 1 2.62 8.30 -19.20
N GLN A 2 3.52 8.85 -18.40
CA GLN A 2 3.85 10.28 -18.43
C GLN A 2 4.46 10.72 -19.78
N LYS A 3 5.12 9.81 -20.51
CA LYS A 3 5.66 10.07 -21.84
C LYS A 3 4.61 10.55 -22.85
N TYR A 4 3.42 10.01 -22.78
CA TYR A 4 2.30 10.31 -23.67
C TYR A 4 1.25 11.24 -23.06
N SER A 5 1.62 11.93 -21.97
CA SER A 5 0.72 12.78 -21.22
C SER A 5 0.02 13.85 -22.08
N GLN A 6 0.72 14.45 -23.03
CA GLN A 6 0.17 15.47 -23.92
C GLN A 6 -0.87 14.89 -24.88
N ASP A 7 -0.65 13.64 -25.36
CA ASP A 7 -1.58 12.96 -26.30
C ASP A 7 -2.91 12.63 -25.62
N PHE A 8 -2.88 12.40 -24.31
CA PHE A 8 -4.05 12.04 -23.50
C PHE A 8 -4.57 13.16 -22.59
N GLY A 9 -3.96 14.34 -22.62
CA GLY A 9 -4.35 15.47 -21.77
C GLY A 9 -4.13 15.20 -20.27
N ILE A 10 -3.12 14.40 -19.91
CA ILE A 10 -2.80 14.03 -18.53
C ILE A 10 -1.93 15.12 -17.89
N ASP A 11 -2.31 15.59 -16.71
CA ASP A 11 -1.48 16.45 -15.88
C ASP A 11 -0.47 15.59 -15.09
N THR A 12 0.78 15.62 -15.50
CA THR A 12 1.87 14.85 -14.87
C THR A 12 2.25 15.34 -13.47
N GLY A 13 1.78 16.52 -13.07
CA GLY A 13 1.89 17.06 -11.71
C GLY A 13 0.80 16.56 -10.76
N ARG A 14 -0.18 15.78 -11.23
CA ARG A 14 -1.32 15.27 -10.45
C ARG A 14 -1.58 13.80 -10.74
N VAL A 15 -0.55 12.97 -10.62
CA VAL A 15 -0.62 11.52 -10.81
C VAL A 15 -0.85 10.84 -9.46
N VAL A 16 -1.93 10.09 -9.36
CA VAL A 16 -2.27 9.26 -8.20
C VAL A 16 -2.04 7.80 -8.54
N ILE A 17 -1.43 7.06 -7.62
CA ILE A 17 -1.37 5.61 -7.70
C ILE A 17 -2.24 5.00 -6.61
N GLY A 18 -2.97 3.96 -6.94
CA GLY A 18 -3.79 3.26 -5.95
C GLY A 18 -3.90 1.79 -6.24
N GLY A 19 -4.23 1.05 -5.22
CA GLY A 19 -4.41 -0.39 -5.35
C GLY A 19 -5.02 -1.02 -4.11
N GLU A 20 -5.24 -2.31 -4.21
CA GLU A 20 -5.78 -3.13 -3.13
C GLU A 20 -4.86 -4.32 -2.86
N SER A 21 -4.73 -4.75 -1.59
CA SER A 21 -3.94 -5.92 -1.20
C SER A 21 -2.50 -5.84 -1.76
N ALA A 22 -2.08 -6.80 -2.58
CA ALA A 22 -0.78 -6.78 -3.26
C ALA A 22 -0.61 -5.55 -4.18
N GLY A 23 -1.69 -5.07 -4.83
CA GLY A 23 -1.67 -3.84 -5.62
C GLY A 23 -1.46 -2.59 -4.77
N ALA A 24 -2.02 -2.54 -3.56
CA ALA A 24 -1.78 -1.47 -2.60
C ALA A 24 -0.33 -1.46 -2.11
N HIS A 25 0.26 -2.65 -1.87
CA HIS A 25 1.68 -2.77 -1.59
C HIS A 25 2.53 -2.15 -2.71
N LEU A 26 2.25 -2.46 -3.97
CA LEU A 26 2.97 -1.88 -5.10
C LEU A 26 2.76 -0.36 -5.20
N ALA A 27 1.54 0.12 -4.96
CA ALA A 27 1.23 1.54 -4.93
C ALA A 27 1.98 2.27 -3.80
N ALA A 28 1.98 1.69 -2.60
CA ALA A 28 2.73 2.22 -1.47
C ALA A 28 4.24 2.23 -1.74
N MET A 29 4.80 1.14 -2.31
CA MET A 29 6.20 1.10 -2.73
C MET A 29 6.53 2.20 -3.72
N ALA A 30 5.71 2.41 -4.76
CA ALA A 30 5.93 3.49 -5.72
C ALA A 30 5.96 4.87 -5.04
N GLY A 31 5.05 5.12 -4.07
CA GLY A 31 5.02 6.38 -3.33
C GLY A 31 6.23 6.60 -2.43
N VAL A 32 6.59 5.61 -1.59
CA VAL A 32 7.70 5.76 -0.64
C VAL A 32 9.07 5.77 -1.32
N THR A 33 9.16 5.35 -2.59
CA THR A 33 10.40 5.37 -3.38
C THR A 33 10.52 6.59 -4.30
N ASN A 34 9.62 7.57 -4.22
CA ASN A 34 9.71 8.83 -4.96
C ASN A 34 11.12 9.43 -4.84
N GLY A 35 11.73 9.74 -6.00
CA GLY A 35 13.07 10.33 -6.08
C GLY A 35 14.24 9.40 -5.72
N MET A 36 13.99 8.11 -5.50
CA MET A 36 15.01 7.11 -5.21
C MET A 36 15.48 6.43 -6.50
N ALA A 37 16.49 6.96 -7.16
CA ALA A 37 17.00 6.50 -8.46
C ALA A 37 17.34 5.00 -8.53
N GLN A 38 17.63 4.33 -7.40
CA GLN A 38 17.88 2.89 -7.39
C GLN A 38 16.66 2.05 -7.76
N PHE A 39 15.43 2.61 -7.65
CA PHE A 39 14.17 1.96 -8.03
C PHE A 39 13.75 2.32 -9.45
N ASP A 40 14.29 3.38 -10.06
CA ASP A 40 14.01 3.74 -11.44
C ASP A 40 14.78 2.79 -12.38
N LYS A 41 14.07 1.83 -12.95
CA LYS A 41 14.64 0.82 -13.85
C LYS A 41 13.71 0.55 -15.01
N GLY A 42 14.28 0.17 -16.14
CA GLY A 42 13.54 -0.18 -17.33
C GLY A 42 13.66 0.85 -18.43
N GLU A 43 12.57 1.07 -19.18
CA GLU A 43 12.51 2.01 -20.29
C GLU A 43 12.07 3.40 -19.82
N TYR A 44 12.33 4.44 -20.61
CA TYR A 44 11.89 5.83 -20.37
C TYR A 44 12.40 6.47 -19.07
N LEU A 45 13.64 6.19 -18.73
CA LEU A 45 14.28 6.73 -17.51
C LEU A 45 14.41 8.26 -17.51
N GLU A 46 14.21 8.90 -18.68
CA GLU A 46 14.13 10.36 -18.82
C GLU A 46 12.78 10.93 -18.31
N GLN A 47 11.80 10.08 -18.06
CA GLN A 47 10.50 10.48 -17.51
C GLN A 47 10.50 10.28 -15.99
N PRO A 48 9.91 11.21 -15.20
CA PRO A 48 9.78 11.01 -13.78
C PRO A 48 8.81 9.85 -13.47
N SER A 49 9.12 9.06 -12.45
CA SER A 49 8.25 8.01 -11.91
C SER A 49 7.43 8.47 -10.70
N ASN A 50 7.62 9.72 -10.29
CA ASN A 50 7.01 10.28 -9.08
C ASN A 50 5.49 10.33 -9.17
N VAL A 51 4.84 10.02 -8.04
CA VAL A 51 3.40 10.16 -7.84
C VAL A 51 3.11 11.20 -6.77
N GLN A 52 1.96 11.87 -6.85
CA GLN A 52 1.60 12.97 -5.96
C GLN A 52 0.66 12.57 -4.83
N ALA A 53 0.05 11.38 -4.91
CA ALA A 53 -0.70 10.77 -3.81
C ALA A 53 -0.77 9.25 -3.97
N VAL A 54 -0.98 8.55 -2.87
CA VAL A 54 -1.17 7.10 -2.82
C VAL A 54 -2.51 6.78 -2.17
N ILE A 55 -3.25 5.86 -2.78
CA ILE A 55 -4.46 5.25 -2.22
C ILE A 55 -4.17 3.78 -1.91
N ASP A 56 -4.12 3.45 -0.65
CA ASP A 56 -3.76 2.11 -0.14
C ASP A 56 -4.98 1.45 0.50
N TYR A 57 -5.51 0.42 -0.15
CA TYR A 57 -6.53 -0.44 0.42
C TYR A 57 -5.89 -1.72 0.94
N TYR A 58 -5.82 -1.84 2.26
CA TYR A 58 -5.35 -3.04 2.99
C TYR A 58 -4.07 -3.66 2.44
N GLY A 59 -3.09 -2.83 2.05
CA GLY A 59 -1.80 -3.28 1.55
C GLY A 59 -0.86 -3.80 2.64
N PRO A 60 -0.07 -4.84 2.37
CA PRO A 60 1.02 -5.24 3.27
C PRO A 60 2.10 -4.15 3.34
N ALA A 61 2.23 -3.46 4.47
CA ALA A 61 3.23 -2.41 4.67
C ALA A 61 4.54 -2.91 5.27
N SER A 62 4.52 -4.09 5.92
CA SER A 62 5.70 -4.77 6.47
C SER A 62 5.54 -6.29 6.36
N PHE A 63 6.68 -6.98 6.29
CA PHE A 63 6.72 -8.44 6.24
C PHE A 63 7.27 -9.06 7.52
N THR A 64 7.64 -8.25 8.50
CA THR A 64 8.29 -8.68 9.75
C THR A 64 7.48 -8.38 11.00
N LEU A 65 6.40 -7.59 10.87
CA LEU A 65 5.49 -7.35 11.98
C LEU A 65 4.80 -8.65 12.43
N PRO A 66 4.59 -8.82 13.75
CA PRO A 66 3.88 -9.97 14.28
C PRO A 66 2.48 -10.07 13.63
N LYS A 67 2.15 -11.25 13.14
CA LYS A 67 0.77 -11.53 12.70
C LYS A 67 -0.06 -11.91 13.92
N PRO A 68 -1.22 -11.32 14.13
CA PRO A 68 -2.13 -11.79 15.16
C PRO A 68 -2.50 -13.25 14.87
N GLU A 69 -2.56 -14.08 15.91
CA GLU A 69 -3.09 -15.43 15.76
C GLU A 69 -4.54 -15.32 15.31
N ALA A 70 -4.81 -15.84 14.11
CA ALA A 70 -6.19 -15.93 13.65
C ALA A 70 -6.95 -16.85 14.62
N PRO A 71 -8.08 -16.39 15.20
CA PRO A 71 -8.88 -17.27 16.02
C PRO A 71 -9.28 -18.48 15.18
N GLU A 72 -9.03 -19.69 15.69
CA GLU A 72 -9.45 -20.96 15.08
C GLU A 72 -10.97 -21.05 15.14
N THR A 73 -11.64 -20.45 14.18
CA THR A 73 -13.07 -20.66 13.95
C THR A 73 -13.24 -21.39 12.62
N GLU A 74 -14.04 -22.43 12.62
CA GLU A 74 -14.36 -23.25 11.42
C GLU A 74 -14.86 -22.41 10.23
N SER A 75 -15.33 -21.19 10.48
CA SER A 75 -15.83 -20.25 9.47
C SER A 75 -14.72 -19.49 8.71
N ARG A 76 -13.47 -19.52 9.17
CA ARG A 76 -12.33 -18.81 8.56
C ARG A 76 -11.41 -19.77 7.81
N GLN A 77 -11.95 -20.45 6.79
CA GLN A 77 -11.10 -21.23 5.90
C GLN A 77 -10.20 -20.28 5.10
N LYS A 78 -8.88 -20.59 5.08
CA LYS A 78 -7.96 -19.87 4.20
C LYS A 78 -8.45 -19.96 2.75
N PRO A 79 -8.55 -18.84 2.03
CA PRO A 79 -8.83 -18.86 0.61
C PRO A 79 -7.87 -19.81 -0.14
N ASP A 80 -8.30 -20.39 -1.25
CA ASP A 80 -7.52 -21.40 -1.97
C ASP A 80 -6.13 -20.89 -2.39
N PHE A 81 -5.99 -19.62 -2.73
CA PHE A 81 -4.71 -19.02 -3.08
C PHE A 81 -3.72 -18.90 -1.90
N LEU A 82 -4.19 -19.06 -0.67
CA LEU A 82 -3.36 -19.10 0.54
C LEU A 82 -3.06 -20.54 1.02
N LYS A 83 -3.56 -21.55 0.33
CA LYS A 83 -3.27 -22.96 0.64
C LYS A 83 -1.94 -23.44 0.04
N GLY A 84 -1.35 -22.64 -0.87
CA GLY A 84 -0.05 -22.86 -1.50
C GLY A 84 1.12 -22.21 -0.77
N PRO A 85 2.25 -22.02 -1.47
CA PRO A 85 3.37 -21.24 -0.95
C PRO A 85 2.92 -19.83 -0.54
N SER A 86 3.53 -19.27 0.51
CA SER A 86 3.23 -17.92 0.95
C SER A 86 3.41 -16.90 -0.20
N PRO A 87 2.42 -16.04 -0.51
CA PRO A 87 2.59 -14.99 -1.52
C PRO A 87 3.80 -14.09 -1.25
N VAL A 88 4.10 -13.85 0.03
CA VAL A 88 5.27 -13.06 0.43
C VAL A 88 6.57 -13.80 0.14
N ASP A 89 6.64 -15.11 0.42
CA ASP A 89 7.82 -15.92 0.10
C ASP A 89 8.04 -16.00 -1.41
N MET A 90 6.96 -16.06 -2.19
CA MET A 90 7.02 -16.03 -3.66
C MET A 90 7.53 -14.67 -4.18
N LEU A 91 7.09 -13.56 -3.60
CA LEU A 91 7.54 -12.21 -3.94
C LEU A 91 9.03 -12.03 -3.64
N LEU A 92 9.45 -12.45 -2.46
CA LEU A 92 10.81 -12.23 -1.96
C LEU A 92 11.81 -13.28 -2.46
N GLY A 93 11.33 -14.48 -2.85
CA GLY A 93 12.14 -15.65 -3.17
C GLY A 93 12.73 -16.35 -1.95
N TYR A 94 12.30 -15.99 -0.74
CA TYR A 94 12.70 -16.55 0.55
C TYR A 94 11.68 -16.19 1.62
N SER A 95 11.67 -16.90 2.76
CA SER A 95 10.81 -16.53 3.88
C SER A 95 11.36 -15.29 4.63
N PRO A 96 10.53 -14.29 4.98
CA PRO A 96 10.95 -13.16 5.82
C PRO A 96 11.61 -13.58 7.14
N ALA A 97 11.22 -14.72 7.69
CA ALA A 97 11.82 -15.26 8.91
C ALA A 97 13.29 -15.67 8.73
N GLU A 98 13.68 -16.06 7.51
CA GLU A 98 15.07 -16.44 7.20
C GLU A 98 15.99 -15.23 7.04
N ASN A 99 15.45 -14.12 6.53
CA ASN A 99 16.21 -12.89 6.33
C ASN A 99 15.32 -11.64 6.52
N PRO A 100 14.97 -11.30 7.77
CA PRO A 100 14.08 -10.19 8.05
C PRO A 100 14.63 -8.83 7.58
N GLN A 101 15.94 -8.60 7.68
CA GLN A 101 16.56 -7.35 7.24
C GLN A 101 16.42 -7.16 5.72
N LYS A 102 16.58 -8.22 4.95
CA LYS A 102 16.38 -8.15 3.49
C LYS A 102 14.89 -8.00 3.15
N ALA A 103 13.98 -8.61 3.91
CA ALA A 103 12.55 -8.45 3.71
C ALA A 103 12.09 -6.99 3.88
N GLU A 104 12.68 -6.26 4.82
CA GLU A 104 12.40 -4.83 5.04
C GLU A 104 12.77 -3.95 3.83
N THR A 105 13.71 -4.35 2.98
CA THR A 105 14.04 -3.57 1.76
C THR A 105 12.91 -3.56 0.72
N ALA A 106 11.93 -4.43 0.85
CA ALA A 106 10.73 -4.50 0.02
C ALA A 106 9.47 -4.09 0.81
N ALA A 107 9.61 -3.51 1.99
CA ALA A 107 8.51 -3.11 2.85
C ALA A 107 8.30 -1.58 2.82
N PRO A 108 7.13 -1.08 2.39
CA PRO A 108 6.86 0.36 2.34
C PRO A 108 7.16 1.07 3.65
N LEU A 109 6.82 0.44 4.79
CA LEU A 109 7.05 0.99 6.14
C LEU A 109 8.50 1.42 6.37
N SER A 110 9.46 0.64 5.87
CA SER A 110 10.90 0.86 6.10
C SER A 110 11.51 1.93 5.18
N LEU A 111 10.76 2.40 4.18
CA LEU A 111 11.22 3.33 3.15
C LEU A 111 10.57 4.72 3.25
N VAL A 112 9.69 4.93 4.21
CA VAL A 112 9.07 6.25 4.43
C VAL A 112 10.15 7.31 4.67
N CYS A 113 10.09 8.39 3.92
CA CYS A 113 11.05 9.51 3.98
C CYS A 113 10.36 10.82 3.63
N ASP A 114 11.08 11.93 3.73
CA ASP A 114 10.53 13.28 3.47
C ASP A 114 10.08 13.53 2.02
N LEU A 115 10.40 12.65 1.08
CA LEU A 115 9.93 12.69 -0.31
C LEU A 115 8.66 11.86 -0.55
N THR A 116 8.19 11.15 0.47
CA THR A 116 6.96 10.36 0.39
C THR A 116 5.75 11.27 0.21
N PRO A 117 4.87 11.01 -0.78
CA PRO A 117 3.68 11.83 -1.02
C PRO A 117 2.59 11.58 0.03
N PRO A 118 1.49 12.35 0.03
CA PRO A 118 0.31 12.08 0.85
C PRO A 118 -0.28 10.68 0.62
N PHE A 119 -0.78 10.06 1.69
CA PHE A 119 -1.39 8.72 1.69
C PHE A 119 -2.82 8.75 2.20
N PHE A 120 -3.73 8.09 1.47
CA PHE A 120 -5.01 7.64 1.98
C PHE A 120 -4.96 6.14 2.20
N ILE A 121 -5.11 5.69 3.44
CA ILE A 121 -5.04 4.29 3.84
C ILE A 121 -6.41 3.85 4.34
N ALA A 122 -6.96 2.76 3.80
CA ALA A 122 -8.18 2.15 4.31
C ALA A 122 -7.94 0.67 4.62
N HIS A 123 -8.37 0.19 5.80
CA HIS A 123 -8.17 -1.19 6.23
C HIS A 123 -9.34 -1.70 7.06
N GLY A 124 -9.67 -2.96 6.92
CA GLY A 124 -10.69 -3.62 7.73
C GLY A 124 -10.14 -4.09 9.06
N THR A 125 -10.87 -3.87 10.16
CA THR A 125 -10.38 -4.26 11.49
C THR A 125 -10.39 -5.78 11.72
N ASP A 126 -11.09 -6.54 10.87
CA ASP A 126 -11.23 -7.99 10.95
C ASP A 126 -10.51 -8.72 9.78
N ASP A 127 -9.51 -8.04 9.19
CA ASP A 127 -8.69 -8.60 8.12
C ASP A 127 -7.68 -9.61 8.69
N PHE A 128 -7.92 -10.90 8.43
CA PHE A 128 -7.05 -11.99 8.87
C PHE A 128 -6.02 -12.41 7.79
N ILE A 129 -6.10 -11.84 6.59
CA ILE A 129 -5.18 -12.11 5.48
C ILE A 129 -3.99 -11.15 5.55
N VAL A 130 -4.27 -9.85 5.59
CA VAL A 130 -3.29 -8.79 5.80
C VAL A 130 -3.61 -8.09 7.12
N PRO A 131 -2.78 -8.25 8.16
CA PRO A 131 -3.04 -7.63 9.46
C PRO A 131 -3.08 -6.11 9.39
N ILE A 132 -4.11 -5.49 9.96
CA ILE A 132 -4.29 -4.04 10.04
C ILE A 132 -3.10 -3.32 10.71
N ALA A 133 -2.38 -4.01 11.60
CA ALA A 133 -1.20 -3.47 12.29
C ALA A 133 -0.12 -2.93 11.32
N GLY A 134 -0.04 -3.48 10.10
CA GLY A 134 0.84 -2.95 9.06
C GLY A 134 0.44 -1.56 8.61
N SER A 135 -0.84 -1.34 8.35
CA SER A 135 -1.38 -0.04 7.95
C SER A 135 -1.33 0.99 9.08
N GLU A 136 -1.57 0.57 10.32
CA GLU A 136 -1.41 1.42 11.51
C GLU A 136 0.04 1.90 11.65
N ALA A 137 1.01 0.98 11.54
CA ALA A 137 2.43 1.31 11.62
C ALA A 137 2.87 2.23 10.46
N LEU A 138 2.37 2.01 9.24
CA LEU A 138 2.64 2.89 8.10
C LEU A 138 2.09 4.29 8.34
N TYR A 139 0.85 4.41 8.80
CA TYR A 139 0.25 5.70 9.16
C TYR A 139 1.06 6.45 10.24
N GLU A 140 1.51 5.73 11.29
CA GLU A 140 2.37 6.31 12.31
C GLU A 140 3.72 6.79 11.75
N ALA A 141 4.34 6.01 10.86
CA ALA A 141 5.60 6.39 10.22
C ALA A 141 5.42 7.65 9.34
N LEU A 142 4.37 7.71 8.53
CA LEU A 142 4.03 8.88 7.72
C LEU A 142 3.85 10.12 8.62
N THR A 143 3.09 9.98 9.71
CA THR A 143 2.85 11.07 10.66
C THR A 143 4.15 11.57 11.31
N LYS A 144 5.07 10.67 11.68
CA LYS A 144 6.39 11.04 12.24
C LYS A 144 7.25 11.82 11.27
N HIS A 145 7.11 11.57 9.97
CA HIS A 145 7.78 12.32 8.90
C HIS A 145 7.02 13.59 8.48
N ASN A 146 5.92 13.93 9.17
CA ASN A 146 5.01 15.03 8.82
C ASN A 146 4.43 14.90 7.40
N ILE A 147 4.31 13.68 6.89
CA ILE A 147 3.64 13.39 5.62
C ILE A 147 2.13 13.41 5.86
N PRO A 148 1.35 14.15 5.07
CA PRO A 148 -0.11 14.15 5.17
C PRO A 148 -0.65 12.72 4.94
N ALA A 149 -1.43 12.21 5.87
CA ALA A 149 -2.04 10.89 5.74
C ALA A 149 -3.42 10.85 6.38
N GLU A 150 -4.34 10.13 5.74
CA GLU A 150 -5.62 9.73 6.33
C GLU A 150 -5.63 8.22 6.54
N PHE A 151 -6.09 7.77 7.70
CA PHE A 151 -6.28 6.36 7.98
C PHE A 151 -7.74 6.08 8.33
N TYR A 152 -8.38 5.24 7.53
CA TYR A 152 -9.78 4.86 7.70
C TYR A 152 -9.92 3.37 8.02
N ALA A 153 -10.10 3.05 9.30
CA ALA A 153 -10.37 1.71 9.76
C ALA A 153 -11.86 1.38 9.60
N ILE A 154 -12.19 0.39 8.77
CA ILE A 154 -13.58 -0.08 8.59
C ILE A 154 -13.85 -1.16 9.62
N ARG A 155 -14.68 -0.82 10.59
CA ARG A 155 -15.01 -1.73 11.70
C ARG A 155 -15.64 -3.02 11.19
N ASP A 156 -15.21 -4.17 11.73
CA ASP A 156 -15.72 -5.51 11.41
C ASP A 156 -15.67 -5.85 9.90
N ALA A 157 -14.81 -5.17 9.13
CA ALA A 157 -14.54 -5.51 7.74
C ALA A 157 -13.40 -6.51 7.63
N GLY A 158 -13.57 -7.52 6.80
CA GLY A 158 -12.50 -8.45 6.41
C GLY A 158 -11.73 -7.96 5.19
N HIS A 159 -10.84 -8.82 4.67
CA HIS A 159 -10.09 -8.56 3.45
C HIS A 159 -11.02 -8.44 2.24
N ALA A 160 -10.87 -7.38 1.45
CA ALA A 160 -11.70 -7.11 0.26
C ALA A 160 -13.21 -7.01 0.55
N ASP A 161 -13.58 -6.50 1.72
CA ASP A 161 -14.99 -6.30 2.08
C ASP A 161 -15.69 -5.34 1.09
N PRO A 162 -16.94 -5.59 0.68
CA PRO A 162 -17.67 -4.73 -0.25
C PRO A 162 -17.78 -3.26 0.17
N ARG A 163 -17.62 -2.95 1.45
CA ARG A 163 -17.63 -1.57 1.98
C ARG A 163 -16.49 -0.70 1.45
N PHE A 164 -15.38 -1.28 1.00
CA PHE A 164 -14.30 -0.53 0.35
C PHE A 164 -14.71 0.09 -0.98
N TYR A 165 -15.77 -0.41 -1.62
CA TYR A 165 -16.22 -0.01 -2.96
C TYR A 165 -17.53 0.78 -2.94
N GLN A 166 -17.98 1.24 -1.78
CA GLN A 166 -19.18 2.06 -1.63
C GLN A 166 -18.92 3.53 -1.93
N SER A 167 -19.98 4.28 -2.23
CA SER A 167 -19.91 5.72 -2.55
C SER A 167 -19.24 6.54 -1.45
N GLU A 168 -19.47 6.19 -0.18
CA GLU A 168 -18.82 6.87 0.94
C GLU A 168 -17.29 6.83 0.86
N MET A 169 -16.72 5.69 0.46
CA MET A 169 -15.27 5.57 0.28
C MET A 169 -14.78 6.44 -0.88
N ALA A 170 -15.50 6.45 -2.00
CA ALA A 170 -15.17 7.31 -3.14
C ALA A 170 -15.21 8.79 -2.75
N GLU A 171 -16.22 9.21 -1.98
CA GLU A 171 -16.34 10.59 -1.49
C GLU A 171 -15.18 10.99 -0.58
N ARG A 172 -14.73 10.09 0.31
CA ARG A 172 -13.57 10.31 1.17
C ARG A 172 -12.29 10.48 0.37
N ILE A 173 -12.06 9.61 -0.61
CA ILE A 173 -10.90 9.72 -1.50
C ILE A 173 -10.93 11.03 -2.29
N MET A 174 -12.07 11.38 -2.88
CA MET A 174 -12.18 12.63 -3.64
C MET A 174 -11.86 13.84 -2.77
N LYS A 175 -12.37 13.89 -1.54
CA LYS A 175 -12.07 14.95 -0.59
C LYS A 175 -10.58 15.00 -0.20
N PHE A 176 -9.97 13.85 0.01
CA PHE A 176 -8.54 13.74 0.25
C PHE A 176 -7.73 14.28 -0.93
N LEU A 177 -8.05 13.85 -2.15
CA LEU A 177 -7.35 14.30 -3.35
C LEU A 177 -7.52 15.80 -3.61
N GLU A 178 -8.72 16.34 -3.40
CA GLU A 178 -8.99 17.80 -3.52
C GLU A 178 -8.14 18.63 -2.53
N THR A 179 -7.72 18.01 -1.40
CA THR A 179 -6.90 18.72 -0.40
C THR A 179 -5.42 18.76 -0.79
N PHE A 180 -4.93 17.76 -1.50
CA PHE A 180 -3.49 17.57 -1.73
C PHE A 180 -3.06 17.63 -3.20
N LEU A 181 -3.98 17.71 -4.15
CA LEU A 181 -3.74 17.83 -5.59
C LEU A 181 -4.36 19.11 -6.18
#